data_e85533324efdcc457ca8b80529bb9c94
#
_entry.id   e85533324efdcc457ca8b80529bb9c94
#
_cell.length_a   1.000
_cell.length_b   1.000
_cell.length_c   1.000
_cell.angle_alpha   90.00
_cell.angle_beta   90.00
_cell.angle_gamma   90.00
#
_symmetry.space_group_name_H-M   'P 1'
#
loop_
_entity.id
_entity.type
_entity.pdbx_description
1 polymer ?
#
loop_
_entity_poly.entity_id
_entity_poly.type
_entity_poly.pdbx_seq_one_letter_code
_entity_poly.pdbx_strand_id
1 'polypeptide(L)'
;MLKIFIQASSMEEQVDNELNIYRHIEQSPASHPGRNVIRTLLDTFYIDGPQDKHRCLVHLPLWESVLAFLRRNPVERLPSAILAVVLHRLFLALDFLHTECQIAHTGLYPLYLPFLYSLLTLLPI
;
A
#
# COMPACT_ATOMS: atom_id res chain seq x y z
N MET A 1 -3.29 10.98 -0.67
CA MET A 1 -4.30 10.32 0.21
C MET A 1 -3.86 10.46 1.64
N LEU A 2 -4.77 10.82 2.52
CA LEU A 2 -4.52 10.98 3.95
C LEU A 2 -5.18 9.81 4.69
N LYS A 3 -4.41 9.12 5.54
CA LYS A 3 -4.91 8.10 6.47
C LYS A 3 -4.81 8.67 7.88
N ILE A 4 -5.94 8.81 8.56
CA ILE A 4 -6.01 9.35 9.92
C ILE A 4 -6.25 8.20 10.86
N PHE A 5 -5.40 8.08 11.88
CA PHE A 5 -5.58 7.14 12.97
C PHE A 5 -6.26 7.85 14.14
N ILE A 6 -7.45 7.38 14.49
CA ILE A 6 -8.14 7.81 15.70
C ILE A 6 -7.42 7.15 16.87
N GLN A 7 -6.85 7.96 17.75
CA GLN A 7 -6.11 7.46 18.88
C GLN A 7 -7.07 6.89 19.93
N ALA A 8 -7.29 5.57 19.88
CA ALA A 8 -7.66 4.82 21.07
C ALA A 8 -6.37 4.26 21.64
N SER A 9 -6.20 4.20 22.94
CA SER A 9 -5.00 3.70 23.63
C SER A 9 -4.53 2.32 23.17
N SER A 10 -5.42 1.53 22.57
CA SER A 10 -5.15 0.22 21.95
C SER A 10 -4.58 0.29 20.51
N MET A 11 -4.53 1.46 19.88
CA MET A 11 -4.10 1.63 18.48
C MET A 11 -2.73 2.29 18.33
N GLU A 12 -2.14 2.82 19.38
CA GLU A 12 -0.79 3.44 19.33
C GLU A 12 0.25 2.45 18.81
N GLU A 13 0.22 1.24 19.32
CA GLU A 13 1.14 0.18 18.91
C GLU A 13 0.99 -0.19 17.43
N GLN A 14 -0.24 -0.19 16.89
CA GLN A 14 -0.47 -0.48 15.47
C GLN A 14 0.07 0.63 14.57
N VAL A 15 -0.08 1.88 14.97
CA VAL A 15 0.41 3.04 14.21
C VAL A 15 1.92 3.07 14.19
N ASP A 16 2.55 2.83 15.34
CA ASP A 16 4.00 2.80 15.44
C ASP A 16 4.59 1.62 14.66
N ASN A 17 3.93 0.47 14.68
CA ASN A 17 4.31 -0.68 13.86
C ASN A 17 4.22 -0.36 12.36
N GLU A 18 3.15 0.30 11.89
CA GLU A 18 3.02 0.71 10.49
C GLU A 18 4.13 1.68 10.08
N LEU A 19 4.45 2.67 10.91
CA LEU A 19 5.55 3.60 10.66
C LEU A 19 6.92 2.91 10.62
N ASN A 20 7.16 2.00 11.54
CA ASN A 20 8.41 1.25 11.59
C ASN A 20 8.58 0.39 10.33
N ILE A 21 7.50 -0.20 9.82
CA ILE A 21 7.52 -0.92 8.53
C ILE A 21 7.90 0.02 7.39
N TYR A 22 7.29 1.22 7.28
CA TYR A 22 7.65 2.17 6.22
C TYR A 22 9.12 2.62 6.32
N ARG A 23 9.62 2.92 7.52
CA ARG A 23 11.03 3.28 7.73
C ARG A 23 11.97 2.15 7.34
N HIS A 24 11.61 0.92 7.69
CA HIS A 24 12.39 -0.25 7.31
C HIS A 24 12.44 -0.45 5.80
N ILE A 25 11.31 -0.31 5.12
CA ILE A 25 11.24 -0.34 3.65
C ILE A 25 12.09 0.78 3.03
N GLU A 26 12.09 1.99 3.59
CA GLU A 26 12.91 3.11 3.09
C GLU A 26 14.41 2.88 3.23
N GLN A 27 14.84 2.18 4.26
CA GLN A 27 16.24 1.83 4.50
C GLN A 27 16.72 0.64 3.63
N SER A 28 15.80 -0.10 3.03
CA SER A 28 16.12 -1.26 2.20
C SER A 28 16.67 -0.84 0.82
N PRO A 29 17.45 -1.70 0.13
CA PRO A 29 18.12 -1.35 -1.12
C PRO A 29 17.17 -0.80 -2.19
N ALA A 30 17.47 0.39 -2.71
CA ALA A 30 16.65 1.04 -3.74
C ALA A 30 16.80 0.43 -5.14
N SER A 31 17.81 -0.42 -5.35
CA SER A 31 18.13 -1.03 -6.64
C SER A 31 17.17 -2.13 -7.08
N HIS A 32 16.41 -2.70 -6.15
CA HIS A 32 15.47 -3.76 -6.46
C HIS A 32 14.25 -3.22 -7.21
N PRO A 33 13.84 -3.80 -8.37
CA PRO A 33 12.73 -3.29 -9.17
C PRO A 33 11.39 -3.28 -8.42
N GLY A 34 11.19 -4.20 -7.48
CA GLY A 34 10.03 -4.26 -6.60
C GLY A 34 9.88 -3.04 -5.68
N ARG A 35 10.96 -2.31 -5.40
CA ARG A 35 10.90 -1.09 -4.57
C ARG A 35 9.99 -0.02 -5.17
N ASN A 36 9.98 0.09 -6.51
CA ASN A 36 9.18 1.09 -7.22
C ASN A 36 7.68 0.76 -7.27
N VAL A 37 7.30 -0.46 -6.93
CA VAL A 37 5.89 -0.89 -6.88
C VAL A 37 5.32 -0.91 -5.47
N ILE A 38 6.15 -0.61 -4.47
CA ILE A 38 5.72 -0.46 -3.08
C ILE A 38 5.31 1.00 -2.82
N ARG A 39 4.19 1.15 -2.14
CA ARG A 39 3.70 2.45 -1.71
C ARG A 39 4.64 3.08 -0.70
N THR A 40 5.03 4.33 -0.95
CA THR A 40 5.87 5.12 -0.04
C THR A 40 5.03 5.98 0.90
N LEU A 41 5.54 6.19 2.10
CA LEU A 41 5.06 7.22 3.01
C LEU A 41 5.70 8.55 2.60
N LEU A 42 4.89 9.58 2.31
CA LEU A 42 5.39 10.90 1.92
C LEU A 42 5.67 11.77 3.14
N ASP A 43 4.78 11.70 4.14
CA ASP A 43 4.87 12.53 5.33
C ASP A 43 4.04 11.93 6.47
N THR A 44 4.33 12.35 7.71
CA THR A 44 3.54 12.03 8.88
C THR A 44 3.49 13.23 9.83
N PHE A 45 2.32 13.55 10.33
CA PHE A 45 2.09 14.64 11.27
C PHE A 45 0.96 14.31 12.24
N TYR A 46 0.79 15.16 13.25
CA TYR A 46 -0.31 15.07 14.19
C TYR A 46 -1.31 16.19 13.97
N ILE A 47 -2.58 15.90 14.20
CA ILE A 47 -3.66 16.88 14.31
C ILE A 47 -4.26 16.79 15.71
N ASP A 48 -4.62 17.94 16.30
CA ASP A 48 -5.30 17.99 17.58
C ASP A 48 -6.78 17.64 17.39
N GLY A 49 -7.24 16.63 18.12
CA GLY A 49 -8.65 16.27 18.23
C GLY A 49 -9.27 16.85 19.52
N PRO A 50 -10.57 16.64 19.75
CA PRO A 50 -11.27 17.16 20.93
C PRO A 50 -10.76 16.62 22.27
N GLN A 51 -10.20 15.42 22.27
CA GLN A 51 -9.71 14.73 23.47
C GLN A 51 -8.26 14.28 23.34
N ASP A 52 -7.83 13.91 22.12
CA ASP A 52 -6.52 13.32 21.83
C ASP A 52 -5.92 13.85 20.52
N LYS A 53 -4.60 13.63 20.35
CA LYS A 53 -3.91 13.87 19.09
C LYS A 53 -4.06 12.69 18.16
N HIS A 54 -4.40 12.95 16.90
CA HIS A 54 -4.52 11.93 15.87
C HIS A 54 -3.32 11.96 14.94
N ARG A 55 -2.69 10.80 14.72
CA ARG A 55 -1.60 10.70 13.76
C ARG A 55 -2.14 10.56 12.34
N CYS A 56 -1.55 11.33 11.44
CA CYS A 56 -1.89 11.34 10.02
C CYS A 56 -0.72 10.81 9.20
N LEU A 57 -0.98 9.87 8.30
CA LEU A 57 -0.03 9.38 7.32
C LEU A 57 -0.41 9.91 5.94
N VAL A 58 0.56 10.51 5.25
CA VAL A 58 0.37 11.07 3.91
C VAL A 58 0.97 10.14 2.88
N HIS A 59 0.18 9.79 1.89
CA HIS A 59 0.59 8.94 0.78
C HIS A 59 0.20 9.56 -0.56
N LEU A 60 0.84 9.11 -1.63
CA LEU A 60 0.38 9.42 -2.98
C LEU A 60 -1.10 9.02 -3.15
N PRO A 61 -1.89 9.82 -3.88
CA PRO A 61 -3.26 9.45 -4.19
C PRO A 61 -3.29 8.10 -4.91
N LEU A 62 -4.23 7.26 -4.54
CA LEU A 62 -4.50 6.00 -5.22
C LEU A 62 -5.62 6.23 -6.21
N TRP A 63 -5.47 5.70 -7.41
CA TRP A 63 -6.53 5.73 -8.40
C TRP A 63 -7.64 4.75 -8.02
N GLU A 64 -8.05 3.91 -8.92
CA GLU A 64 -9.15 2.99 -8.72
C GLU A 64 -8.68 1.62 -8.21
N SER A 65 -9.47 0.95 -7.38
CA SER A 65 -9.19 -0.43 -6.98
C SER A 65 -9.47 -1.41 -8.10
N VAL A 66 -8.74 -2.53 -8.12
CA VAL A 66 -9.07 -3.65 -9.02
C VAL A 66 -10.53 -4.08 -8.86
N LEU A 67 -11.04 -4.08 -7.62
CA LEU A 67 -12.43 -4.41 -7.35
C LEU A 67 -13.40 -3.39 -7.94
N ALA A 68 -13.11 -2.09 -7.81
CA ALA A 68 -13.94 -1.03 -8.41
C ALA A 68 -13.88 -1.10 -9.93
N PHE A 69 -12.68 -1.32 -10.50
CA PHE A 69 -12.50 -1.57 -11.93
C PHE A 69 -13.33 -2.79 -12.41
N LEU A 70 -13.26 -3.91 -11.69
CA LEU A 70 -14.03 -5.11 -12.01
C LEU A 70 -15.54 -4.86 -11.97
N ARG A 71 -16.03 -4.16 -10.92
CA ARG A 71 -17.47 -3.83 -10.79
C ARG A 71 -17.97 -2.90 -11.90
N ARG A 72 -17.11 -2.03 -12.41
CA ARG A 72 -17.45 -1.12 -13.51
C ARG A 72 -17.37 -1.81 -14.87
N ASN A 73 -16.59 -2.89 -14.97
CA ASN A 73 -16.45 -3.64 -16.21
C ASN A 73 -17.66 -4.57 -16.38
N PRO A 74 -18.42 -4.47 -17.49
CA PRO A 74 -19.60 -5.30 -17.73
C PRO A 74 -19.31 -6.81 -17.74
N VAL A 75 -18.06 -7.19 -18.03
CA VAL A 75 -17.63 -8.60 -18.09
C VAL A 75 -17.17 -9.11 -16.73
N GLU A 76 -17.03 -8.23 -15.72
CA GLU A 76 -16.53 -8.55 -14.37
C GLU A 76 -15.21 -9.37 -14.36
N ARG A 77 -14.39 -9.20 -15.40
CA ARG A 77 -13.12 -9.91 -15.58
C ARG A 77 -12.01 -8.94 -15.95
N LEU A 78 -10.81 -9.24 -15.51
CA LEU A 78 -9.61 -8.56 -16.00
C LEU A 78 -9.22 -9.14 -17.36
N PRO A 79 -8.98 -8.30 -18.39
CA PRO A 79 -8.30 -8.74 -19.60
C PRO A 79 -6.98 -9.44 -19.25
N SER A 80 -6.64 -10.51 -19.96
CA SER A 80 -5.44 -11.32 -19.67
C SER A 80 -4.15 -10.49 -19.65
N ALA A 81 -4.03 -9.51 -20.53
CA ALA A 81 -2.87 -8.61 -20.55
C ALA A 81 -2.77 -7.77 -19.28
N ILE A 82 -3.89 -7.22 -18.79
CA ILE A 82 -3.92 -6.44 -17.55
C ILE A 82 -3.64 -7.34 -16.35
N LEU A 83 -4.24 -8.54 -16.31
CA LEU A 83 -3.99 -9.51 -15.26
C LEU A 83 -2.49 -9.89 -15.19
N ALA A 84 -1.85 -10.13 -16.32
CA ALA A 84 -0.42 -10.45 -16.38
C ALA A 84 0.44 -9.32 -15.81
N VAL A 85 0.16 -8.06 -16.14
CA VAL A 85 0.87 -6.89 -15.59
C VAL A 85 0.65 -6.79 -14.08
N VAL A 86 -0.58 -6.96 -13.62
CA VAL A 86 -0.93 -6.91 -12.20
C VAL A 86 -0.17 -7.98 -11.42
N LEU A 87 -0.17 -9.23 -11.90
CA LEU A 87 0.55 -10.34 -11.25
C LEU A 87 2.06 -10.13 -11.27
N HIS A 88 2.61 -9.69 -12.39
CA HIS A 88 4.04 -9.41 -12.48
C HIS A 88 4.49 -8.37 -11.43
N ARG A 89 3.77 -7.28 -11.32
CA ARG A 89 4.08 -6.25 -10.32
C ARG A 89 3.87 -6.74 -8.88
N LEU A 90 2.81 -7.51 -8.64
CA LEU A 90 2.57 -8.12 -7.34
C LEU A 90 3.74 -9.02 -6.93
N PHE A 91 4.22 -9.86 -7.84
CA PHE A 91 5.37 -10.73 -7.55
C PHE A 91 6.66 -9.94 -7.33
N LEU A 92 6.91 -8.87 -8.10
CA LEU A 92 8.05 -7.99 -7.85
C LEU A 92 7.98 -7.32 -6.47
N ALA A 93 6.78 -6.90 -6.05
CA ALA A 93 6.59 -6.32 -4.73
C ALA A 93 6.82 -7.33 -3.61
N LEU A 94 6.27 -8.55 -3.75
CA LEU A 94 6.44 -9.61 -2.78
C LEU A 94 7.90 -10.07 -2.70
N ASP A 95 8.57 -10.19 -3.85
CA ASP A 95 9.99 -10.53 -3.91
C ASP A 95 10.83 -9.52 -3.13
N PHE A 96 10.64 -8.22 -3.40
CA PHE A 96 11.32 -7.16 -2.65
C PHE A 96 11.03 -7.22 -1.14
N LEU A 97 9.77 -7.38 -0.75
CA LEU A 97 9.42 -7.45 0.68
C LEU A 97 10.04 -8.67 1.36
N HIS A 98 10.06 -9.82 0.69
CA HIS A 98 10.57 -11.07 1.27
C HIS A 98 12.09 -11.11 1.28
N THR A 99 12.75 -10.70 0.19
CA THR A 99 14.21 -10.86 0.04
C THR A 99 14.99 -9.70 0.64
N GLU A 100 14.56 -8.46 0.38
CA GLU A 100 15.30 -7.27 0.81
C GLU A 100 14.82 -6.74 2.16
N CYS A 101 13.49 -6.74 2.39
CA CYS A 101 12.93 -6.22 3.63
C CYS A 101 12.72 -7.30 4.69
N GLN A 102 12.73 -8.58 4.33
CA GLN A 102 12.41 -9.71 5.22
C GLN A 102 11.04 -9.56 5.91
N ILE A 103 10.09 -8.96 5.22
CA ILE A 103 8.71 -8.75 5.67
C ILE A 103 7.81 -9.77 4.99
N ALA A 104 7.11 -10.61 5.78
CA ALA A 104 6.05 -11.47 5.27
C ALA A 104 4.71 -10.74 5.33
N HIS A 105 4.07 -10.55 4.16
CA HIS A 105 2.75 -9.94 4.09
C HIS A 105 1.65 -10.98 4.33
N THR A 106 1.11 -11.04 5.55
CA THR A 106 0.13 -12.06 5.98
C THR A 106 -1.33 -11.74 5.62
N GLY A 107 -1.62 -10.55 5.09
CA GLY A 107 -2.97 -10.03 4.85
C GLY A 107 -3.36 -9.86 3.38
N LEU A 108 -2.96 -10.77 2.48
CA LEU A 108 -3.38 -10.76 1.07
C LEU A 108 -4.85 -11.22 0.94
N TYR A 109 -5.78 -10.42 1.43
CA TYR A 109 -7.20 -10.67 1.16
C TYR A 109 -7.56 -10.14 -0.25
N PRO A 110 -8.15 -10.97 -1.13
CA PRO A 110 -8.53 -10.55 -2.49
C PRO A 110 -9.48 -9.36 -2.54
N LEU A 111 -10.26 -9.16 -1.48
CA LEU A 111 -11.25 -8.07 -1.36
C LEU A 111 -10.65 -6.75 -0.86
N TYR A 112 -9.49 -6.80 -0.20
CA TYR A 112 -8.84 -5.64 0.44
C TYR A 112 -7.38 -5.51 0.02
N LEU A 113 -7.03 -5.81 -1.24
CA LEU A 113 -5.69 -5.58 -1.73
C LEU A 113 -5.44 -4.06 -1.94
N PRO A 114 -5.16 -3.27 -0.88
CA PRO A 114 -4.66 -1.91 -1.06
C PRO A 114 -3.32 -1.92 -1.80
N PHE A 115 -2.65 -3.05 -1.83
CA PHE A 115 -1.39 -3.29 -2.52
C PHE A 115 -1.53 -3.29 -4.04
N LEU A 116 -2.62 -3.79 -4.58
CA LEU A 116 -2.94 -3.68 -6.00
C LEU A 116 -3.28 -2.24 -6.42
N TYR A 117 -3.59 -1.36 -5.47
CA TYR A 117 -3.83 0.06 -5.74
C TYR A 117 -2.56 0.79 -6.20
N SER A 118 -1.43 0.50 -5.59
CA SER A 118 -0.14 1.04 -6.03
C SER A 118 0.27 0.48 -7.39
N LEU A 119 -0.23 -0.67 -7.73
CA LEU A 119 0.13 -1.40 -8.93
C LEU A 119 -0.44 -0.78 -10.22
N LEU A 120 -1.63 -0.18 -10.14
CA LEU A 120 -2.32 0.42 -11.29
C LEU A 120 -1.93 1.87 -11.56
N THR A 121 -1.35 2.57 -10.58
CA THR A 121 -0.93 3.96 -10.74
C THR A 121 0.33 4.15 -11.59
N LEU A 122 1.00 3.08 -11.95
CA LEU A 122 2.25 3.11 -12.72
C LEU A 122 2.10 2.57 -14.15
N LEU A 123 0.87 2.37 -14.64
CA LEU A 123 0.67 2.15 -16.07
C LEU A 123 0.82 3.51 -16.77
N PRO A 124 1.84 3.73 -17.62
CA PRO A 124 1.80 4.83 -18.56
C PRO A 124 0.60 4.59 -19.48
N ILE A 125 -0.24 5.62 -19.63
CA ILE A 125 -1.30 5.70 -20.66
C ILE A 125 -0.64 5.78 -22.02
#